data_b11135b30ff49fa9e9dda17431f8edd7
#
_entry.id   b11135b30ff49fa9e9dda17431f8edd7
#
_cell.length_a   1.000
_cell.length_b   1.000
_cell.length_c   1.000
_cell.angle_alpha   90.00
_cell.angle_beta   90.00
_cell.angle_gamma   90.00
#
_symmetry.space_group_name_H-M   'P 1'
#
loop_
_entity.id
_entity.type
_entity.pdbx_description
1 polymer ?
#
loop_
_entity_poly.entity_id
_entity_poly.type
_entity_poly.pdbx_seq_one_letter_code
_entity_poly.pdbx_strand_id
1 'polypeptide(L)'
;MSRPTRIRATVTLGTMILGSYLWLRTATAIQLEAQSRQPANATQVAKHPINQFSHILHLLEKNHQVVVYGGIASVGILMMGIAIGNASSAPKARNNAQLELLKQEKEKAENLAKLKAEFLNQVSHELRTPLAVIIGYIECITDGLYGEIENKHQEILQVVAKQSSHLKNMIDQILIYSRLEAAKQPLRIDELPLNKIVADMRETFDFLCRQKGLELHWDLPQSQITIRSDAVRVKEVISNLLQNAVKYTDRGAITVKITTIAKLDSIAVQIQDTGMGIAEHQLTSIFDPFMQAHKTSSENARGGIGLGLSIVKKHVEQIKGTISVRSDLGKGSIFTVVLPRNYDNNRSRVSWPFKRQAAKQPSMHTPSPQHTDRIGQKSSETGHGLS
;
A
#
# COMPACT_ATOMS: atom_id res chain seq x y z
N MET A 1 -12.97 31.97 18.19
CA MET A 1 -12.31 32.91 17.25
C MET A 1 -10.82 32.61 17.20
N SER A 2 -10.35 32.08 16.10
CA SER A 2 -8.98 31.59 15.94
C SER A 2 -7.96 32.73 15.79
N ARG A 3 -6.75 32.54 16.35
CA ARG A 3 -5.66 33.54 16.35
C ARG A 3 -5.38 34.28 15.01
N PRO A 4 -5.56 33.69 13.80
CA PRO A 4 -5.31 34.41 12.55
C PRO A 4 -6.32 35.52 12.22
N THR A 5 -7.55 35.46 12.72
CA THR A 5 -8.56 36.51 12.51
C THR A 5 -8.30 37.76 13.36
N ARG A 6 -7.69 37.61 14.54
CA ARG A 6 -7.30 38.77 15.39
C ARG A 6 -6.13 39.57 14.82
N ILE A 7 -5.13 38.89 14.24
CA ILE A 7 -3.98 39.57 13.63
C ILE A 7 -4.40 40.39 12.38
N ARG A 8 -5.35 39.87 11.58
CA ARG A 8 -5.86 40.59 10.41
C ARG A 8 -6.66 41.83 10.79
N ALA A 9 -7.51 41.76 11.80
CA ALA A 9 -8.26 42.90 12.30
C ALA A 9 -7.35 43.99 12.87
N THR A 10 -6.27 43.60 13.56
CA THR A 10 -5.32 44.57 14.18
C THR A 10 -4.47 45.29 13.12
N VAL A 11 -4.05 44.61 12.05
CA VAL A 11 -3.29 45.23 10.95
C VAL A 11 -4.18 46.17 10.14
N THR A 12 -5.43 45.81 9.84
CA THR A 12 -6.37 46.69 9.11
C THR A 12 -6.78 47.91 9.94
N LEU A 13 -6.98 47.71 11.26
CA LEU A 13 -7.28 48.85 12.14
C LEU A 13 -6.05 49.78 12.32
N GLY A 14 -4.85 49.23 12.40
CA GLY A 14 -3.59 49.96 12.48
C GLY A 14 -3.33 50.81 11.23
N THR A 15 -3.59 50.28 10.04
CA THR A 15 -3.44 51.03 8.77
C THR A 15 -4.49 52.12 8.59
N MET A 16 -5.74 51.89 9.01
CA MET A 16 -6.77 52.95 9.03
C MET A 16 -6.44 54.06 10.04
N ILE A 17 -5.97 53.74 11.21
CA ILE A 17 -5.59 54.71 12.23
C ILE A 17 -4.37 55.51 11.76
N LEU A 18 -3.38 54.87 11.16
CA LEU A 18 -2.20 55.54 10.62
C LEU A 18 -2.52 56.48 9.47
N GLY A 19 -3.39 56.04 8.56
CA GLY A 19 -3.90 56.87 7.45
C GLY A 19 -4.68 58.07 7.94
N SER A 20 -5.57 57.89 8.91
CA SER A 20 -6.34 58.98 9.53
C SER A 20 -5.45 59.94 10.32
N TYR A 21 -4.43 59.43 11.02
CA TYR A 21 -3.48 60.26 11.75
C TYR A 21 -2.57 61.06 10.83
N LEU A 22 -2.14 60.50 9.71
CA LEU A 22 -1.33 61.22 8.70
C LEU A 22 -2.17 62.30 8.04
N TRP A 23 -3.45 61.99 7.72
CA TRP A 23 -4.37 62.99 7.15
C TRP A 23 -4.66 64.13 8.14
N LEU A 24 -4.87 63.83 9.42
CA LEU A 24 -5.10 64.84 10.45
C LEU A 24 -3.84 65.71 10.66
N ARG A 25 -2.64 65.14 10.63
CA ARG A 25 -1.38 65.88 10.74
C ARG A 25 -1.12 66.78 9.53
N THR A 26 -1.43 66.35 8.32
CA THR A 26 -1.30 67.21 7.13
C THR A 26 -2.34 68.29 7.13
N ALA A 27 -3.58 68.03 7.57
CA ALA A 27 -4.61 69.06 7.71
C ALA A 27 -4.25 70.10 8.78
N THR A 28 -3.70 69.63 9.98
CA THR A 28 -3.25 70.57 11.01
C THR A 28 -2.00 71.35 10.62
N ALA A 29 -1.07 70.77 9.85
CA ALA A 29 0.12 71.47 9.33
C ALA A 29 -0.28 72.57 8.35
N ILE A 30 -1.23 72.30 7.45
CA ILE A 30 -1.82 73.29 6.52
C ILE A 30 -2.53 74.41 7.28
N GLN A 31 -3.20 74.09 8.38
CA GLN A 31 -3.91 75.05 9.20
C GLN A 31 -2.95 75.94 10.04
N LEU A 32 -1.85 75.37 10.54
CA LEU A 32 -0.80 76.12 11.22
C LEU A 32 -0.02 76.98 10.25
N GLU A 33 0.25 76.55 9.06
CA GLU A 33 0.93 77.34 8.04
C GLU A 33 0.03 78.51 7.51
N ALA A 34 -1.27 78.29 7.48
CA ALA A 34 -2.24 79.37 7.20
C ALA A 34 -2.34 80.38 8.32
N GLN A 35 -2.21 79.98 9.60
CA GLN A 35 -2.19 80.87 10.74
C GLN A 35 -0.87 81.66 10.90
N SER A 36 0.28 81.08 10.54
CA SER A 36 1.58 81.75 10.61
C SER A 36 1.82 82.83 9.56
N ARG A 37 0.99 82.89 8.55
CA ARG A 37 1.05 83.91 7.42
C ARG A 37 0.09 85.05 7.63
N GLN A 38 -0.56 85.26 8.75
CA GLN A 38 -1.37 86.41 9.00
C GLN A 38 -0.46 87.60 9.36
N PRO A 39 -0.47 88.70 8.63
CA PRO A 39 0.21 89.92 9.00
C PRO A 39 -0.50 90.61 10.16
N ALA A 40 0.29 91.15 11.10
CA ALA A 40 -0.12 91.80 12.36
C ALA A 40 -1.06 93.03 12.25
N ASN A 41 -1.74 93.22 11.17
CA ASN A 41 -2.65 94.38 10.98
C ASN A 41 -3.98 93.92 10.30
N ALA A 42 -4.77 93.10 10.98
CA ALA A 42 -6.08 92.75 10.46
C ALA A 42 -7.22 93.19 11.42
N THR A 43 -7.31 94.48 11.76
CA THR A 43 -8.45 95.06 12.45
C THR A 43 -9.56 95.63 11.55
N GLN A 44 -9.47 95.37 10.26
CA GLN A 44 -10.51 95.85 9.35
C GLN A 44 -10.66 95.04 8.09
N VAL A 45 -11.15 93.85 8.14
CA VAL A 45 -11.92 93.21 7.05
C VAL A 45 -12.65 91.98 7.57
N ALA A 46 -13.63 92.17 8.40
CA ALA A 46 -14.64 91.15 8.74
C ALA A 46 -15.92 91.49 7.92
N LYS A 47 -15.83 91.44 6.59
CA LYS A 47 -17.02 91.53 5.74
C LYS A 47 -16.79 90.84 4.40
N HIS A 48 -16.66 89.58 4.34
CA HIS A 48 -17.18 88.71 3.26
C HIS A 48 -16.65 87.27 3.43
N PRO A 49 -17.52 86.32 3.68
CA PRO A 49 -17.16 84.87 3.82
C PRO A 49 -16.71 84.30 2.46
N ILE A 50 -16.92 85.01 1.33
CA ILE A 50 -16.53 84.54 0.02
C ILE A 50 -15.01 84.61 -0.21
N ASN A 51 -14.30 85.55 0.42
CA ASN A 51 -12.84 85.63 0.30
C ASN A 51 -12.04 84.53 1.06
N GLN A 52 -12.62 84.02 2.12
CA GLN A 52 -12.02 82.83 2.80
C GLN A 52 -12.13 81.56 2.00
N PHE A 53 -13.24 81.38 1.31
CA PHE A 53 -13.47 80.23 0.45
C PHE A 53 -12.58 80.17 -0.76
N SER A 54 -12.32 81.35 -1.42
CA SER A 54 -11.39 81.42 -2.54
C SER A 54 -9.94 81.14 -2.16
N HIS A 55 -9.53 81.49 -0.90
CA HIS A 55 -8.18 81.20 -0.43
C HIS A 55 -8.00 79.73 -0.11
N ILE A 56 -9.02 79.09 0.44
CA ILE A 56 -9.04 77.63 0.70
C ILE A 56 -9.04 76.85 -0.62
N LEU A 57 -9.82 77.29 -1.60
CA LEU A 57 -9.84 76.71 -2.94
C LEU A 57 -8.47 76.84 -3.66
N HIS A 58 -7.80 77.97 -3.55
CA HIS A 58 -6.47 78.21 -4.13
C HIS A 58 -5.39 77.35 -3.43
N LEU A 59 -5.48 77.11 -2.10
CA LEU A 59 -4.57 76.21 -1.34
C LEU A 59 -4.83 74.71 -1.70
N LEU A 60 -6.08 74.34 -1.90
CA LEU A 60 -6.47 73.02 -2.37
C LEU A 60 -6.02 72.77 -3.81
N GLU A 61 -6.15 73.78 -4.68
CA GLU A 61 -5.71 73.72 -6.08
C GLU A 61 -4.19 73.63 -6.21
N LYS A 62 -3.44 74.37 -5.37
CA LYS A 62 -1.98 74.32 -5.33
C LYS A 62 -1.41 73.04 -4.79
N ASN A 63 -2.14 72.34 -3.91
CA ASN A 63 -1.74 71.09 -3.30
C ASN A 63 -2.55 69.85 -3.77
N HIS A 64 -3.40 70.04 -4.80
CA HIS A 64 -4.27 68.98 -5.29
C HIS A 64 -3.49 67.74 -5.73
N GLN A 65 -2.28 67.91 -6.27
CA GLN A 65 -1.43 66.78 -6.64
C GLN A 65 -1.03 65.93 -5.43
N VAL A 66 -0.68 66.51 -4.30
CA VAL A 66 -0.30 65.80 -3.10
C VAL A 66 -1.48 65.03 -2.52
N VAL A 67 -2.68 65.60 -2.54
CA VAL A 67 -3.90 64.94 -2.08
C VAL A 67 -4.32 63.80 -3.01
N VAL A 68 -4.25 64.02 -4.32
CA VAL A 68 -4.59 62.99 -5.31
C VAL A 68 -3.58 61.84 -5.30
N TYR A 69 -2.26 62.15 -5.30
CA TYR A 69 -1.23 61.13 -5.26
C TYR A 69 -1.21 60.37 -3.91
N GLY A 70 -1.46 61.02 -2.78
CA GLY A 70 -1.59 60.39 -1.48
C GLY A 70 -2.83 59.48 -1.42
N GLY A 71 -3.95 59.88 -2.00
CA GLY A 71 -5.15 59.06 -2.13
C GLY A 71 -4.95 57.84 -3.03
N ILE A 72 -4.33 57.99 -4.18
CA ILE A 72 -4.02 56.90 -5.11
C ILE A 72 -3.03 55.91 -4.45
N ALA A 73 -1.99 56.40 -3.78
CA ALA A 73 -1.04 55.56 -3.08
C ALA A 73 -1.72 54.77 -1.95
N SER A 74 -2.63 55.36 -1.19
CA SER A 74 -3.38 54.71 -0.13
C SER A 74 -4.30 53.61 -0.63
N VAL A 75 -5.01 53.88 -1.76
CA VAL A 75 -5.84 52.88 -2.44
C VAL A 75 -4.98 51.76 -3.04
N GLY A 76 -3.82 52.09 -3.61
CA GLY A 76 -2.87 51.08 -4.13
C GLY A 76 -2.36 50.13 -3.03
N ILE A 77 -1.97 50.67 -1.88
CA ILE A 77 -1.53 49.88 -0.72
C ILE A 77 -2.68 49.00 -0.18
N LEU A 78 -3.89 49.54 -0.14
CA LEU A 78 -5.06 48.78 0.29
C LEU A 78 -5.39 47.61 -0.68
N MET A 79 -5.36 47.87 -1.99
CA MET A 79 -5.57 46.86 -3.02
C MET A 79 -4.46 45.81 -3.02
N MET A 80 -3.20 46.22 -2.84
CA MET A 80 -2.08 45.28 -2.71
C MET A 80 -2.20 44.43 -1.46
N GLY A 81 -2.64 44.98 -0.34
CA GLY A 81 -2.93 44.25 0.89
C GLY A 81 -4.05 43.20 0.73
N ILE A 82 -5.11 43.55 0.00
CA ILE A 82 -6.23 42.66 -0.34
C ILE A 82 -5.74 41.56 -1.30
N ALA A 83 -4.95 41.89 -2.31
CA ALA A 83 -4.39 40.94 -3.28
C ALA A 83 -3.45 39.91 -2.58
N ILE A 84 -2.54 40.38 -1.72
CA ILE A 84 -1.65 39.50 -0.93
C ILE A 84 -2.46 38.64 0.05
N GLY A 85 -3.46 39.21 0.71
CA GLY A 85 -4.36 38.49 1.61
C GLY A 85 -5.12 37.37 0.90
N ASN A 86 -5.63 37.60 -0.29
CA ASN A 86 -6.31 36.60 -1.11
C ASN A 86 -5.36 35.57 -1.72
N ALA A 87 -4.17 35.97 -2.18
CA ALA A 87 -3.16 35.07 -2.72
C ALA A 87 -2.63 34.08 -1.67
N SER A 88 -2.53 34.49 -0.39
CA SER A 88 -2.06 33.60 0.69
C SER A 88 -3.13 32.64 1.24
N SER A 89 -4.42 32.92 1.02
CA SER A 89 -5.52 32.08 1.52
C SER A 89 -6.03 31.07 0.50
N ALA A 90 -5.89 31.35 -0.80
CA ALA A 90 -6.34 30.48 -1.88
C ALA A 90 -5.69 29.07 -1.85
N PRO A 91 -4.37 28.90 -1.70
CA PRO A 91 -3.75 27.56 -1.66
C PRO A 91 -4.16 26.75 -0.42
N LYS A 92 -4.35 27.39 0.73
CA LYS A 92 -4.80 26.68 1.96
C LYS A 92 -6.25 26.20 1.86
N ALA A 93 -7.13 27.01 1.29
CA ALA A 93 -8.53 26.61 1.10
C ALA A 93 -8.64 25.47 0.07
N ARG A 94 -7.85 25.50 -1.00
CA ARG A 94 -7.79 24.43 -2.02
C ARG A 94 -7.24 23.13 -1.45
N ASN A 95 -6.17 23.19 -0.65
CA ASN A 95 -5.62 22.01 0.02
C ASN A 95 -6.59 21.42 1.04
N ASN A 96 -7.32 22.24 1.80
CA ASN A 96 -8.32 21.75 2.75
C ASN A 96 -9.52 21.10 2.03
N ALA A 97 -10.00 21.67 0.92
CA ALA A 97 -11.06 21.07 0.12
C ALA A 97 -10.63 19.74 -0.49
N GLN A 98 -9.40 19.65 -0.97
CA GLN A 98 -8.83 18.41 -1.52
C GLN A 98 -8.65 17.35 -0.43
N LEU A 99 -8.22 17.74 0.78
CA LEU A 99 -8.13 16.84 1.93
C LEU A 99 -9.48 16.30 2.36
N GLU A 100 -10.52 17.13 2.38
CA GLU A 100 -11.88 16.69 2.71
C GLU A 100 -12.45 15.75 1.64
N LEU A 101 -12.20 16.02 0.36
CA LEU A 101 -12.59 15.11 -0.72
C LEU A 101 -11.93 13.74 -0.56
N LEU A 102 -10.60 13.71 -0.32
CA LEU A 102 -9.86 12.47 -0.08
C LEU A 102 -10.37 11.70 1.16
N LYS A 103 -10.76 12.42 2.22
CA LYS A 103 -11.38 11.78 3.39
C LYS A 103 -12.71 11.15 3.06
N GLN A 104 -13.57 11.84 2.30
CA GLN A 104 -14.87 11.31 1.88
C GLN A 104 -14.71 10.10 0.95
N GLU A 105 -13.78 10.13 0.01
CA GLU A 105 -13.48 9.00 -0.86
C GLU A 105 -12.96 7.80 -0.06
N LYS A 106 -12.06 8.04 0.90
CA LYS A 106 -11.56 7.01 1.80
C LYS A 106 -12.69 6.40 2.64
N GLU A 107 -13.55 7.22 3.23
CA GLU A 107 -14.68 6.76 4.02
C GLU A 107 -15.69 5.94 3.19
N LYS A 108 -15.98 6.38 1.96
CA LYS A 108 -16.82 5.60 1.02
C LYS A 108 -16.18 4.25 0.68
N ALA A 109 -14.86 4.23 0.41
CA ALA A 109 -14.14 3.01 0.11
C ALA A 109 -14.13 2.04 1.32
N GLU A 110 -13.91 2.55 2.55
CA GLU A 110 -13.95 1.77 3.78
C GLU A 110 -15.35 1.21 4.06
N ASN A 111 -16.40 2.01 3.84
CA ASN A 111 -17.80 1.57 4.01
C ASN A 111 -18.18 0.48 2.98
N LEU A 112 -17.77 0.64 1.72
CA LEU A 112 -17.97 -0.36 0.68
C LEU A 112 -17.25 -1.67 1.00
N ALA A 113 -15.98 -1.58 1.44
CA ALA A 113 -15.22 -2.75 1.87
C ALA A 113 -15.88 -3.46 3.06
N LYS A 114 -16.45 -2.70 3.99
CA LYS A 114 -17.20 -3.23 5.14
C LYS A 114 -18.44 -4.00 4.69
N LEU A 115 -19.27 -3.39 3.86
CA LEU A 115 -20.50 -4.01 3.35
C LEU A 115 -20.17 -5.29 2.56
N LYS A 116 -19.14 -5.25 1.73
CA LYS A 116 -18.64 -6.41 0.98
C LYS A 116 -18.19 -7.53 1.93
N ALA A 117 -17.48 -7.20 3.00
CA ALA A 117 -17.03 -8.19 3.98
C ALA A 117 -18.19 -8.80 4.79
N GLU A 118 -19.16 -7.98 5.19
CA GLU A 118 -20.37 -8.44 5.88
C GLU A 118 -21.20 -9.36 4.99
N PHE A 119 -21.42 -8.98 3.73
CA PHE A 119 -22.14 -9.80 2.74
C PHE A 119 -21.44 -11.15 2.52
N LEU A 120 -20.13 -11.14 2.25
CA LEU A 120 -19.37 -12.38 2.05
C LEU A 120 -19.35 -13.26 3.31
N ASN A 121 -19.31 -12.66 4.50
CA ASN A 121 -19.39 -13.41 5.76
C ASN A 121 -20.74 -14.11 5.91
N GLN A 122 -21.84 -13.42 5.60
CA GLN A 122 -23.19 -14.00 5.65
C GLN A 122 -23.34 -15.13 4.62
N VAL A 123 -23.00 -14.88 3.35
CA VAL A 123 -23.08 -15.89 2.28
C VAL A 123 -22.27 -17.14 2.63
N SER A 124 -21.09 -16.95 3.17
CA SER A 124 -20.24 -18.11 3.52
C SER A 124 -20.79 -18.90 4.72
N HIS A 125 -21.40 -18.23 5.69
CA HIS A 125 -22.07 -18.93 6.78
C HIS A 125 -23.25 -19.77 6.25
N GLU A 126 -24.05 -19.18 5.34
CA GLU A 126 -25.18 -19.83 4.69
C GLU A 126 -24.75 -21.02 3.79
N LEU A 127 -23.54 -20.96 3.21
CA LEU A 127 -22.99 -22.05 2.38
C LEU A 127 -22.28 -23.13 3.23
N ARG A 128 -21.64 -22.78 4.35
CA ARG A 128 -20.90 -23.72 5.19
C ARG A 128 -21.84 -24.74 5.83
N THR A 129 -23.03 -24.32 6.27
CA THR A 129 -24.00 -25.17 6.95
C THR A 129 -24.48 -26.34 6.07
N PRO A 130 -25.05 -26.13 4.87
CA PRO A 130 -25.46 -27.23 4.01
C PRO A 130 -24.29 -28.11 3.55
N LEU A 131 -23.11 -27.52 3.37
CA LEU A 131 -21.93 -28.26 2.96
C LEU A 131 -21.41 -29.17 4.09
N ALA A 132 -21.47 -28.73 5.35
CA ALA A 132 -21.13 -29.57 6.50
C ALA A 132 -22.09 -30.76 6.62
N VAL A 133 -23.38 -30.55 6.34
CA VAL A 133 -24.40 -31.63 6.30
C VAL A 133 -24.09 -32.65 5.20
N ILE A 134 -23.74 -32.18 4.00
CA ILE A 134 -23.36 -33.06 2.88
C ILE A 134 -22.14 -33.91 3.26
N ILE A 135 -21.09 -33.29 3.80
CA ILE A 135 -19.86 -33.97 4.20
C ILE A 135 -20.19 -34.99 5.28
N GLY A 136 -20.98 -34.61 6.30
CA GLY A 136 -21.37 -35.54 7.39
C GLY A 136 -22.15 -36.76 6.91
N TYR A 137 -23.10 -36.61 5.96
CA TYR A 137 -23.79 -37.75 5.38
C TYR A 137 -22.85 -38.64 4.58
N ILE A 138 -21.92 -38.10 3.83
CA ILE A 138 -20.95 -38.89 3.08
C ILE A 138 -20.05 -39.69 4.05
N GLU A 139 -19.58 -39.06 5.13
CA GLU A 139 -18.79 -39.73 6.18
C GLU A 139 -19.60 -40.85 6.82
N CYS A 140 -20.86 -40.62 7.24
CA CYS A 140 -21.73 -41.63 7.79
C CYS A 140 -21.96 -42.82 6.85
N ILE A 141 -22.12 -42.58 5.55
CA ILE A 141 -22.30 -43.64 4.54
C ILE A 141 -20.98 -44.39 4.36
N THR A 142 -19.84 -43.70 4.28
CA THR A 142 -18.52 -44.31 4.07
C THR A 142 -18.08 -45.14 5.27
N ASP A 143 -18.47 -44.71 6.49
CA ASP A 143 -18.19 -45.44 7.77
C ASP A 143 -19.14 -46.62 7.99
N GLY A 144 -20.07 -46.89 7.04
CA GLY A 144 -20.96 -48.04 7.08
C GLY A 144 -22.17 -47.90 8.02
N LEU A 145 -22.49 -46.69 8.49
CA LEU A 145 -23.63 -46.43 9.40
C LEU A 145 -24.97 -46.81 8.77
N TYR A 146 -25.07 -46.77 7.45
CA TYR A 146 -26.26 -47.13 6.67
C TYR A 146 -26.16 -48.47 5.95
N GLY A 147 -25.18 -49.29 6.29
CA GLY A 147 -24.89 -50.60 5.72
C GLY A 147 -23.65 -50.60 4.82
N GLU A 148 -23.26 -51.81 4.42
CA GLU A 148 -22.11 -51.99 3.54
C GLU A 148 -22.41 -51.43 2.12
N ILE A 149 -21.44 -50.73 1.56
CA ILE A 149 -21.51 -50.19 0.20
C ILE A 149 -20.52 -50.91 -0.73
N GLU A 150 -20.89 -51.11 -1.96
CA GLU A 150 -19.99 -51.65 -2.98
C GLU A 150 -18.78 -50.72 -3.20
N ASN A 151 -17.60 -51.31 -3.42
CA ASN A 151 -16.34 -50.58 -3.62
C ASN A 151 -16.48 -49.48 -4.71
N LYS A 152 -17.25 -49.72 -5.76
CA LYS A 152 -17.49 -48.75 -6.83
C LYS A 152 -18.21 -47.47 -6.31
N HIS A 153 -19.16 -47.60 -5.42
CA HIS A 153 -19.89 -46.48 -4.80
C HIS A 153 -19.00 -45.78 -3.77
N GLN A 154 -18.14 -46.53 -3.05
CA GLN A 154 -17.19 -45.94 -2.13
C GLN A 154 -16.19 -45.00 -2.83
N GLU A 155 -15.67 -45.38 -3.99
CA GLU A 155 -14.80 -44.50 -4.80
C GLU A 155 -15.51 -43.18 -5.20
N ILE A 156 -16.78 -43.29 -5.62
CA ILE A 156 -17.58 -42.08 -5.97
C ILE A 156 -17.79 -41.19 -4.77
N LEU A 157 -18.14 -41.75 -3.61
CA LEU A 157 -18.34 -41.01 -2.36
C LEU A 157 -17.05 -40.32 -1.91
N GLN A 158 -15.90 -40.98 -2.03
CA GLN A 158 -14.60 -40.33 -1.75
C GLN A 158 -14.33 -39.12 -2.66
N VAL A 159 -14.69 -39.21 -3.94
CA VAL A 159 -14.58 -38.05 -4.88
C VAL A 159 -15.50 -36.92 -4.42
N VAL A 160 -16.76 -37.22 -4.08
CA VAL A 160 -17.73 -36.20 -3.62
C VAL A 160 -17.26 -35.57 -2.30
N ALA A 161 -16.77 -36.36 -1.32
CA ALA A 161 -16.21 -35.86 -0.08
C ALA A 161 -15.04 -34.91 -0.32
N LYS A 162 -14.12 -35.29 -1.21
CA LYS A 162 -12.97 -34.46 -1.60
C LYS A 162 -13.39 -33.13 -2.22
N GLN A 163 -14.37 -33.16 -3.15
CA GLN A 163 -14.87 -31.93 -3.78
C GLN A 163 -15.63 -31.03 -2.80
N SER A 164 -16.41 -31.61 -1.90
CA SER A 164 -17.13 -30.87 -0.86
C SER A 164 -16.15 -30.19 0.12
N SER A 165 -15.12 -30.90 0.56
CA SER A 165 -14.05 -30.34 1.40
C SER A 165 -13.26 -29.23 0.67
N HIS A 166 -13.05 -29.42 -0.64
CA HIS A 166 -12.40 -28.40 -1.47
C HIS A 166 -13.24 -27.11 -1.55
N LEU A 167 -14.56 -27.24 -1.78
CA LEU A 167 -15.48 -26.10 -1.81
C LEU A 167 -15.53 -25.39 -0.46
N LYS A 168 -15.57 -26.12 0.66
CA LYS A 168 -15.49 -25.54 2.01
C LYS A 168 -14.23 -24.70 2.18
N ASN A 169 -13.07 -25.23 1.81
CA ASN A 169 -11.80 -24.50 1.89
C ASN A 169 -11.79 -23.24 1.02
N MET A 170 -12.41 -23.29 -0.17
CA MET A 170 -12.54 -22.11 -1.03
C MET A 170 -13.37 -21.00 -0.38
N ILE A 171 -14.51 -21.36 0.21
CA ILE A 171 -15.39 -20.44 0.94
C ILE A 171 -14.65 -19.80 2.11
N ASP A 172 -13.92 -20.61 2.90
CA ASP A 172 -13.15 -20.13 4.05
C ASP A 172 -12.03 -19.15 3.63
N GLN A 173 -11.34 -19.40 2.51
CA GLN A 173 -10.33 -18.49 1.96
C GLN A 173 -10.94 -17.16 1.51
N ILE A 174 -12.09 -17.18 0.84
CA ILE A 174 -12.81 -15.94 0.44
C ILE A 174 -13.16 -15.11 1.67
N LEU A 175 -13.65 -15.75 2.73
CA LEU A 175 -13.99 -15.09 4.00
C LEU A 175 -12.78 -14.44 4.66
N ILE A 176 -11.69 -15.21 4.81
CA ILE A 176 -10.45 -14.70 5.41
C ILE A 176 -9.96 -13.49 4.61
N TYR A 177 -9.91 -13.60 3.27
CA TYR A 177 -9.48 -12.51 2.41
C TYR A 177 -10.37 -11.26 2.58
N SER A 178 -11.69 -11.43 2.58
CA SER A 178 -12.65 -10.34 2.75
C SER A 178 -12.49 -9.62 4.10
N ARG A 179 -12.33 -10.38 5.21
CA ARG A 179 -12.10 -9.82 6.55
C ARG A 179 -10.78 -9.05 6.63
N LEU A 180 -9.74 -9.55 5.97
CA LEU A 180 -8.44 -8.88 5.89
C LEU A 180 -8.49 -7.59 5.07
N GLU A 181 -9.31 -7.55 4.01
CA GLU A 181 -9.50 -6.36 3.19
C GLU A 181 -10.24 -5.25 3.96
N ALA A 182 -11.21 -5.63 4.79
CA ALA A 182 -11.94 -4.70 5.66
C ALA A 182 -11.11 -4.14 6.84
N ALA A 183 -9.85 -4.56 7.01
CA ALA A 183 -8.89 -4.10 8.03
C ALA A 183 -9.40 -4.10 9.49
N LYS A 184 -10.38 -4.96 9.83
CA LYS A 184 -11.15 -4.84 11.08
C LYS A 184 -10.81 -5.80 12.21
N GLN A 185 -9.87 -6.72 12.01
CA GLN A 185 -9.50 -7.61 13.09
C GLN A 185 -8.35 -7.01 13.89
N PRO A 186 -8.53 -6.66 15.17
CA PRO A 186 -7.45 -6.23 16.02
C PRO A 186 -6.41 -7.35 16.15
N LEU A 187 -5.14 -6.98 16.14
CA LEU A 187 -4.05 -7.91 16.38
C LEU A 187 -3.97 -8.24 17.86
N ARG A 188 -3.74 -9.50 18.18
CA ARG A 188 -3.40 -9.95 19.54
C ARG A 188 -1.90 -10.18 19.61
N ILE A 189 -1.19 -9.21 20.17
CA ILE A 189 0.26 -9.22 20.23
C ILE A 189 0.71 -9.82 21.55
N ASP A 190 1.23 -11.04 21.48
CA ASP A 190 1.74 -11.80 22.59
C ASP A 190 3.20 -12.23 22.36
N GLU A 191 3.87 -12.70 23.40
CA GLU A 191 5.15 -13.39 23.29
C GLU A 191 4.96 -14.79 22.72
N LEU A 192 5.55 -15.04 21.56
CA LEU A 192 5.38 -16.27 20.81
C LEU A 192 6.69 -17.05 20.73
N PRO A 193 6.77 -18.24 21.32
CA PRO A 193 7.87 -19.18 21.07
C PRO A 193 7.69 -19.77 19.67
N LEU A 194 8.40 -19.25 18.68
CA LEU A 194 8.24 -19.60 17.26
C LEU A 194 8.56 -21.09 17.02
N ASN A 195 9.55 -21.64 17.72
CA ASN A 195 9.87 -23.06 17.64
C ASN A 195 8.66 -23.94 18.04
N LYS A 196 7.87 -23.53 19.03
CA LYS A 196 6.66 -24.25 19.44
C LYS A 196 5.58 -24.19 18.37
N ILE A 197 5.33 -23.00 17.79
CA ILE A 197 4.34 -22.87 16.70
C ILE A 197 4.66 -23.81 15.55
N VAL A 198 5.95 -23.89 15.16
CA VAL A 198 6.39 -24.78 14.09
C VAL A 198 6.32 -26.26 14.52
N ALA A 199 6.67 -26.57 15.77
CA ALA A 199 6.56 -27.93 16.31
C ALA A 199 5.11 -28.44 16.32
N ASP A 200 4.14 -27.60 16.69
CA ASP A 200 2.70 -27.96 16.68
C ASP A 200 2.18 -28.27 15.26
N MET A 201 2.85 -27.79 14.22
CA MET A 201 2.48 -28.04 12.83
C MET A 201 3.19 -29.28 12.26
N ARG A 202 4.26 -29.72 12.89
CA ARG A 202 5.17 -30.75 12.38
C ARG A 202 4.44 -32.06 12.09
N GLU A 203 3.69 -32.60 13.03
CA GLU A 203 3.00 -33.88 12.87
C GLU A 203 2.07 -33.90 11.66
N THR A 204 1.29 -32.81 11.49
CA THR A 204 0.35 -32.69 10.38
C THR A 204 1.08 -32.64 9.02
N PHE A 205 2.15 -31.86 8.90
CA PHE A 205 2.86 -31.74 7.62
C PHE A 205 3.78 -32.91 7.34
N ASP A 206 4.37 -33.55 8.35
CA ASP A 206 5.11 -34.81 8.20
C ASP A 206 4.19 -35.92 7.68
N PHE A 207 2.94 -35.98 8.14
CA PHE A 207 1.94 -36.92 7.64
C PHE A 207 1.58 -36.61 6.16
N LEU A 208 1.27 -35.37 5.83
CA LEU A 208 0.92 -34.99 4.47
C LEU A 208 2.06 -35.23 3.47
N CYS A 209 3.29 -34.95 3.85
CA CYS A 209 4.47 -35.21 3.04
C CYS A 209 4.67 -36.72 2.84
N ARG A 210 4.57 -37.54 3.91
CA ARG A 210 4.65 -39.00 3.82
C ARG A 210 3.60 -39.61 2.90
N GLN A 211 2.35 -39.15 3.00
CA GLN A 211 1.30 -39.61 2.09
C GLN A 211 1.62 -39.34 0.62
N LYS A 212 2.37 -38.27 0.35
CA LYS A 212 2.74 -37.88 -1.02
C LYS A 212 4.12 -38.40 -1.46
N GLY A 213 4.85 -39.09 -0.56
CA GLY A 213 6.21 -39.59 -0.81
C GLY A 213 7.25 -38.45 -0.88
N LEU A 214 7.03 -37.37 -0.14
CA LEU A 214 7.93 -36.22 -0.05
C LEU A 214 8.77 -36.30 1.23
N GLU A 215 10.02 -35.82 1.16
CA GLU A 215 10.84 -35.59 2.33
C GLU A 215 10.55 -34.22 2.94
N LEU A 216 10.46 -34.13 4.28
CA LEU A 216 10.27 -32.86 4.99
C LEU A 216 11.38 -32.66 6.01
N HIS A 217 12.17 -31.60 5.81
CA HIS A 217 13.31 -31.26 6.66
C HIS A 217 13.01 -30.00 7.48
N TRP A 218 13.26 -30.10 8.81
CA TRP A 218 13.09 -28.99 9.75
C TRP A 218 14.45 -28.49 10.23
N ASP A 219 14.99 -27.42 9.62
CA ASP A 219 16.22 -26.75 10.01
C ASP A 219 15.91 -25.63 11.01
N LEU A 220 15.68 -26.04 12.26
CA LEU A 220 15.31 -25.15 13.36
C LEU A 220 16.51 -24.92 14.27
N PRO A 221 16.75 -23.69 14.77
CA PRO A 221 17.81 -23.42 15.72
C PRO A 221 17.53 -24.14 17.06
N GLN A 222 18.59 -24.59 17.71
CA GLN A 222 18.51 -25.26 19.02
C GLN A 222 18.02 -24.32 20.12
N SER A 223 18.36 -23.02 20.03
CA SER A 223 17.89 -22.01 20.96
C SER A 223 16.44 -21.65 20.67
N GLN A 224 15.66 -21.47 21.73
CA GLN A 224 14.29 -20.97 21.61
C GLN A 224 14.28 -19.54 21.06
N ILE A 225 13.53 -19.34 19.97
CA ILE A 225 13.30 -18.03 19.39
C ILE A 225 11.93 -17.55 19.84
N THR A 226 11.91 -16.41 20.57
CA THR A 226 10.69 -15.72 20.96
C THR A 226 10.55 -14.42 20.15
N ILE A 227 9.34 -14.18 19.64
CA ILE A 227 8.97 -12.94 18.97
C ILE A 227 7.70 -12.38 19.62
N ARG A 228 7.50 -11.05 19.57
CA ARG A 228 6.23 -10.42 19.92
C ARG A 228 5.41 -10.20 18.67
N SER A 229 4.34 -10.99 18.51
CA SER A 229 3.50 -10.95 17.29
C SER A 229 2.13 -11.59 17.55
N ASP A 230 1.31 -11.69 16.52
CA ASP A 230 0.01 -12.39 16.56
C ASP A 230 0.19 -13.87 16.16
N ALA A 231 -0.09 -14.77 17.10
CA ALA A 231 0.10 -16.22 16.91
C ALA A 231 -0.74 -16.78 15.76
N VAL A 232 -1.99 -16.32 15.63
CA VAL A 232 -2.91 -16.80 14.58
C VAL A 232 -2.37 -16.41 13.21
N ARG A 233 -1.93 -15.14 13.06
CA ARG A 233 -1.38 -14.66 11.80
C ARG A 233 -0.10 -15.38 11.40
N VAL A 234 0.82 -15.56 12.35
CA VAL A 234 2.08 -16.28 12.11
C VAL A 234 1.81 -17.73 11.70
N LYS A 235 0.89 -18.41 12.40
CA LYS A 235 0.51 -19.78 12.08
C LYS A 235 -0.12 -19.89 10.70
N GLU A 236 -1.04 -19.00 10.34
CA GLU A 236 -1.70 -18.98 9.03
C GLU A 236 -0.69 -18.73 7.89
N VAL A 237 0.28 -17.83 8.09
CA VAL A 237 1.35 -17.56 7.12
C VAL A 237 2.16 -18.81 6.85
N ILE A 238 2.67 -19.46 7.90
CA ILE A 238 3.52 -20.66 7.75
C ILE A 238 2.71 -21.82 7.15
N SER A 239 1.48 -22.04 7.63
CA SER A 239 0.59 -23.08 7.14
C SER A 239 0.28 -22.95 5.65
N ASN A 240 -0.09 -21.74 5.20
CA ASN A 240 -0.38 -21.50 3.78
C ASN A 240 0.84 -21.74 2.87
N LEU A 241 2.03 -21.32 3.32
CA LEU A 241 3.26 -21.54 2.55
C LEU A 241 3.64 -23.03 2.51
N LEU A 242 3.51 -23.76 3.62
CA LEU A 242 3.74 -25.20 3.66
C LEU A 242 2.73 -25.97 2.79
N GLN A 243 1.44 -25.62 2.87
CA GLN A 243 0.41 -26.21 2.01
C GLN A 243 0.73 -26.00 0.53
N ASN A 244 1.21 -24.82 0.14
CA ASN A 244 1.65 -24.56 -1.23
C ASN A 244 2.86 -25.42 -1.60
N ALA A 245 3.85 -25.54 -0.74
CA ALA A 245 5.02 -26.40 -0.97
C ALA A 245 4.60 -27.86 -1.21
N VAL A 246 3.76 -28.43 -0.33
CA VAL A 246 3.22 -29.80 -0.49
C VAL A 246 2.40 -29.93 -1.77
N LYS A 247 1.59 -28.93 -2.10
CA LYS A 247 0.72 -28.92 -3.28
C LYS A 247 1.49 -28.94 -4.59
N TYR A 248 2.54 -28.15 -4.70
CA TYR A 248 3.29 -27.92 -5.95
C TYR A 248 4.57 -28.76 -6.08
N THR A 249 4.88 -29.59 -5.10
CA THR A 249 5.96 -30.58 -5.16
C THR A 249 5.38 -31.97 -5.38
N ASP A 250 5.74 -32.64 -6.47
CA ASP A 250 5.30 -34.01 -6.74
C ASP A 250 6.30 -35.03 -6.23
N ARG A 251 7.59 -34.73 -6.33
CA ARG A 251 8.72 -35.59 -5.85
C ARG A 251 9.83 -34.68 -5.31
N GLY A 252 10.56 -35.19 -4.34
CA GLY A 252 11.70 -34.49 -3.75
C GLY A 252 11.42 -34.05 -2.31
N ALA A 253 11.86 -32.84 -1.94
CA ALA A 253 11.91 -32.41 -0.57
C ALA A 253 11.33 -31.02 -0.34
N ILE A 254 10.87 -30.80 0.90
CA ILE A 254 10.49 -29.48 1.43
C ILE A 254 11.39 -29.21 2.64
N THR A 255 11.92 -27.99 2.75
CA THR A 255 12.76 -27.58 3.88
C THR A 255 12.17 -26.35 4.55
N VAL A 256 11.97 -26.42 5.86
CA VAL A 256 11.57 -25.29 6.71
C VAL A 256 12.79 -24.85 7.50
N LYS A 257 13.20 -23.61 7.30
CA LYS A 257 14.39 -23.04 7.95
C LYS A 257 14.03 -21.77 8.73
N ILE A 258 14.51 -21.67 9.96
CA ILE A 258 14.37 -20.44 10.78
C ILE A 258 15.76 -19.91 11.10
N THR A 259 15.96 -18.61 10.81
CA THR A 259 17.23 -17.93 11.09
C THR A 259 17.02 -16.56 11.71
N THR A 260 17.92 -16.14 12.59
CA THR A 260 17.91 -14.80 13.17
C THR A 260 18.72 -13.84 12.31
N ILE A 261 18.15 -12.68 12.01
CA ILE A 261 18.83 -11.58 11.30
C ILE A 261 19.21 -10.50 12.33
N ALA A 262 20.37 -10.66 12.97
CA ALA A 262 20.78 -9.80 14.08
C ALA A 262 20.80 -8.29 13.72
N LYS A 263 21.26 -7.93 12.51
CA LYS A 263 21.33 -6.53 12.04
C LYS A 263 19.98 -5.84 11.94
N LEU A 264 18.89 -6.59 11.82
CA LEU A 264 17.54 -6.07 11.65
C LEU A 264 16.64 -6.31 12.88
N ASP A 265 17.17 -6.95 13.92
CA ASP A 265 16.38 -7.47 15.05
C ASP A 265 15.11 -8.19 14.55
N SER A 266 15.32 -9.16 13.66
CA SER A 266 14.25 -9.85 12.93
C SER A 266 14.56 -11.32 12.75
N ILE A 267 13.53 -12.11 12.49
CA ILE A 267 13.60 -13.52 12.25
C ILE A 267 13.17 -13.80 10.80
N ALA A 268 13.93 -14.61 10.09
CA ALA A 268 13.53 -15.13 8.78
C ALA A 268 13.02 -16.55 8.91
N VAL A 269 11.82 -16.79 8.38
CA VAL A 269 11.25 -18.11 8.16
C VAL A 269 11.27 -18.38 6.68
N GLN A 270 11.98 -19.41 6.26
CA GLN A 270 12.11 -19.84 4.86
C GLN A 270 11.43 -21.17 4.67
N ILE A 271 10.65 -21.27 3.62
CA ILE A 271 10.04 -22.53 3.17
C ILE A 271 10.52 -22.73 1.74
N GLN A 272 11.34 -23.76 1.57
CA GLN A 272 11.92 -24.16 0.29
C GLN A 272 11.27 -25.44 -0.18
N ASP A 273 10.88 -25.52 -1.44
CA ASP A 273 10.40 -26.70 -2.12
C ASP A 273 11.25 -27.02 -3.34
N THR A 274 11.28 -28.29 -3.76
CA THR A 274 11.89 -28.75 -5.01
C THR A 274 10.84 -29.03 -6.09
N GLY A 275 9.74 -28.31 -6.05
CA GLY A 275 8.60 -28.49 -6.93
C GLY A 275 8.80 -27.91 -8.32
N MET A 276 7.67 -27.67 -9.00
CA MET A 276 7.65 -27.19 -10.39
C MET A 276 8.23 -25.78 -10.60
N GLY A 277 8.42 -25.00 -9.53
CA GLY A 277 8.89 -23.62 -9.61
C GLY A 277 7.87 -22.67 -10.22
N ILE A 278 8.27 -21.39 -10.36
CA ILE A 278 7.44 -20.29 -10.84
C ILE A 278 8.23 -19.54 -11.93
N ALA A 279 7.58 -19.27 -13.05
CA ALA A 279 8.20 -18.52 -14.14
C ALA A 279 8.47 -17.06 -13.72
N GLU A 280 9.57 -16.49 -14.15
CA GLU A 280 10.04 -15.15 -13.74
C GLU A 280 8.99 -14.06 -13.95
N HIS A 281 8.29 -14.09 -15.09
CA HIS A 281 7.24 -13.11 -15.41
C HIS A 281 6.04 -13.14 -14.45
N GLN A 282 5.85 -14.24 -13.71
CA GLN A 282 4.75 -14.43 -12.74
C GLN A 282 5.14 -14.03 -11.32
N LEU A 283 6.45 -13.95 -11.00
CA LEU A 283 6.91 -13.67 -9.63
C LEU A 283 6.40 -12.34 -9.07
N THR A 284 6.08 -11.38 -9.92
CA THR A 284 5.53 -10.08 -9.49
C THR A 284 4.05 -10.15 -9.12
N SER A 285 3.29 -11.06 -9.75
CA SER A 285 1.82 -11.14 -9.62
C SER A 285 1.32 -12.30 -8.75
N ILE A 286 2.18 -13.25 -8.33
CA ILE A 286 1.73 -14.40 -7.51
C ILE A 286 1.10 -14.02 -6.17
N PHE A 287 1.35 -12.81 -5.67
CA PHE A 287 0.75 -12.27 -4.45
C PHE A 287 -0.54 -11.48 -4.70
N ASP A 288 -0.93 -11.31 -5.97
CA ASP A 288 -2.19 -10.65 -6.30
C ASP A 288 -3.36 -11.64 -6.10
N PRO A 289 -4.52 -11.16 -5.65
CA PRO A 289 -5.65 -12.03 -5.41
C PRO A 289 -6.14 -12.68 -6.72
N PHE A 290 -6.57 -13.92 -6.64
CA PHE A 290 -7.09 -14.74 -7.75
C PHE A 290 -6.05 -15.10 -8.83
N MET A 291 -4.77 -14.81 -8.61
CA MET A 291 -3.69 -15.21 -9.51
C MET A 291 -3.29 -16.68 -9.29
N GLN A 292 -3.17 -17.40 -10.39
CA GLN A 292 -2.67 -18.78 -10.45
C GLN A 292 -1.56 -18.85 -11.48
N ALA A 293 -0.38 -19.31 -11.05
CA ALA A 293 0.79 -19.41 -11.93
C ALA A 293 0.59 -20.41 -13.08
N HIS A 294 -0.29 -21.41 -12.91
CA HIS A 294 -0.54 -22.45 -13.90
C HIS A 294 -2.05 -22.63 -14.08
N LYS A 295 -2.59 -22.12 -15.17
CA LYS A 295 -3.90 -22.51 -15.70
C LYS A 295 -3.66 -23.69 -16.67
N THR A 296 -3.55 -24.89 -16.16
CA THR A 296 -3.59 -26.09 -17.01
C THR A 296 -5.03 -26.52 -17.18
N SER A 297 -5.45 -26.61 -18.43
CA SER A 297 -6.76 -27.10 -18.90
C SER A 297 -6.96 -28.61 -18.71
N SER A 298 -6.12 -29.28 -17.95
CA SER A 298 -6.21 -30.72 -17.68
C SER A 298 -6.98 -30.98 -16.37
N GLU A 299 -7.75 -32.04 -16.34
CA GLU A 299 -8.60 -32.54 -15.23
C GLU A 299 -7.89 -32.71 -13.88
N ASN A 300 -6.55 -32.62 -13.84
CA ASN A 300 -5.70 -32.57 -12.66
C ASN A 300 -5.38 -31.15 -12.19
N ALA A 301 -6.23 -30.16 -12.53
CA ALA A 301 -6.05 -28.80 -12.03
C ALA A 301 -5.88 -28.82 -10.51
N ARG A 302 -4.66 -28.59 -10.01
CA ARG A 302 -4.31 -28.45 -8.60
C ARG A 302 -5.04 -27.23 -8.05
N GLY A 303 -6.36 -27.40 -7.86
CA GLY A 303 -7.34 -26.36 -7.60
C GLY A 303 -7.02 -25.51 -6.39
N GLY A 304 -7.47 -24.27 -6.48
CA GLY A 304 -7.47 -23.25 -5.44
C GLY A 304 -7.88 -21.96 -6.08
N ILE A 305 -8.46 -21.02 -5.33
CA ILE A 305 -8.97 -19.75 -5.87
C ILE A 305 -7.83 -18.78 -6.22
N GLY A 306 -6.58 -19.05 -5.79
CA GLY A 306 -5.46 -18.10 -5.92
C GLY A 306 -5.46 -17.02 -4.82
N LEU A 307 -6.06 -17.30 -3.67
CA LEU A 307 -6.10 -16.37 -2.52
C LEU A 307 -5.02 -16.65 -1.48
N GLY A 308 -4.44 -17.86 -1.42
CA GLY A 308 -3.51 -18.24 -0.35
C GLY A 308 -2.32 -17.29 -0.20
N LEU A 309 -1.60 -16.98 -1.27
CA LEU A 309 -0.44 -16.08 -1.22
C LEU A 309 -0.84 -14.61 -0.97
N SER A 310 -1.98 -14.16 -1.45
CA SER A 310 -2.49 -12.82 -1.16
C SER A 310 -2.89 -12.68 0.32
N ILE A 311 -3.46 -13.73 0.94
CA ILE A 311 -3.73 -13.82 2.38
C ILE A 311 -2.42 -13.76 3.16
N VAL A 312 -1.41 -14.56 2.76
CA VAL A 312 -0.07 -14.52 3.38
C VAL A 312 0.51 -13.11 3.35
N LYS A 313 0.49 -12.45 2.19
CA LYS A 313 0.99 -11.06 2.06
C LYS A 313 0.27 -10.11 3.01
N LYS A 314 -1.06 -10.16 3.09
CA LYS A 314 -1.85 -9.31 3.98
C LYS A 314 -1.54 -9.57 5.46
N HIS A 315 -1.44 -10.83 5.88
CA HIS A 315 -1.07 -11.18 7.25
C HIS A 315 0.33 -10.68 7.61
N VAL A 316 1.30 -10.93 6.73
CA VAL A 316 2.69 -10.47 6.93
C VAL A 316 2.75 -8.95 7.04
N GLU A 317 1.98 -8.23 6.22
CA GLU A 317 1.86 -6.77 6.28
C GLU A 317 1.25 -6.26 7.57
N GLN A 318 0.21 -6.93 8.08
CA GLN A 318 -0.41 -6.58 9.37
C GLN A 318 0.55 -6.71 10.54
N ILE A 319 1.35 -7.78 10.58
CA ILE A 319 2.36 -8.02 11.62
C ILE A 319 3.70 -7.31 11.34
N LYS A 320 3.72 -6.31 10.44
CA LYS A 320 4.90 -5.49 10.09
C LYS A 320 6.08 -6.26 9.52
N GLY A 321 5.84 -7.47 9.00
CA GLY A 321 6.83 -8.28 8.31
C GLY A 321 6.95 -7.96 6.83
N THR A 322 7.81 -8.72 6.14
CA THR A 322 7.94 -8.73 4.67
C THR A 322 8.01 -10.16 4.16
N ILE A 323 7.50 -10.38 2.94
CA ILE A 323 7.60 -11.65 2.23
C ILE A 323 8.31 -11.45 0.90
N SER A 324 9.13 -12.40 0.55
CA SER A 324 9.80 -12.47 -0.76
C SER A 324 9.82 -13.89 -1.27
N VAL A 325 10.02 -14.04 -2.58
CA VAL A 325 10.11 -15.33 -3.27
C VAL A 325 11.31 -15.34 -4.20
N ARG A 326 11.98 -16.48 -4.28
CA ARG A 326 12.95 -16.84 -5.32
C ARG A 326 12.52 -18.16 -5.90
N SER A 327 12.44 -18.26 -7.20
CA SER A 327 12.02 -19.49 -7.86
C SER A 327 12.56 -19.54 -9.28
N ASP A 328 12.96 -20.74 -9.68
CA ASP A 328 13.33 -21.07 -11.05
C ASP A 328 12.37 -22.17 -11.54
N LEU A 329 11.84 -22.04 -12.73
CA LEU A 329 10.94 -23.02 -13.30
C LEU A 329 11.65 -24.39 -13.40
N GLY A 330 11.01 -25.43 -12.86
CA GLY A 330 11.54 -26.80 -12.81
C GLY A 330 12.53 -27.09 -11.68
N LYS A 331 12.89 -26.10 -10.84
CA LYS A 331 13.84 -26.28 -9.72
C LYS A 331 13.23 -26.07 -8.34
N GLY A 332 11.99 -25.55 -8.29
CA GLY A 332 11.28 -25.26 -7.05
C GLY A 332 11.32 -23.78 -6.65
N SER A 333 10.87 -23.51 -5.43
CA SER A 333 10.70 -22.15 -4.91
C SER A 333 11.23 -22.02 -3.49
N ILE A 334 11.63 -20.79 -3.14
CA ILE A 334 12.02 -20.40 -1.77
C ILE A 334 11.19 -19.19 -1.39
N PHE A 335 10.24 -19.39 -0.51
CA PHE A 335 9.51 -18.29 0.12
C PHE A 335 10.21 -17.90 1.41
N THR A 336 10.44 -16.61 1.59
CA THR A 336 11.10 -16.07 2.79
C THR A 336 10.20 -15.01 3.41
N VAL A 337 9.81 -15.25 4.67
CA VAL A 337 9.07 -14.29 5.49
C VAL A 337 10.01 -13.74 6.55
N VAL A 338 10.12 -12.43 6.64
CA VAL A 338 10.90 -11.74 7.68
C VAL A 338 9.95 -11.08 8.65
N LEU A 339 10.03 -11.48 9.90
CA LEU A 339 9.21 -10.97 10.99
C LEU A 339 10.07 -10.14 11.94
N PRO A 340 9.62 -8.95 12.39
CA PRO A 340 10.31 -8.23 13.45
C PRO A 340 10.27 -9.06 14.73
N ARG A 341 11.35 -9.02 15.52
CA ARG A 341 11.38 -9.69 16.83
C ARG A 341 10.35 -9.07 17.78
N ASN A 342 10.21 -7.75 17.72
CA ASN A 342 9.24 -6.99 18.49
C ASN A 342 8.26 -6.27 17.56
N TYR A 343 6.97 -6.57 17.71
CA TYR A 343 5.93 -5.81 17.04
C TYR A 343 5.87 -4.40 17.62
N ASP A 344 5.96 -3.39 16.76
CA ASP A 344 5.77 -1.99 17.10
C ASP A 344 4.83 -1.36 16.05
N ASN A 345 3.73 -0.79 16.52
CA ASN A 345 2.74 -0.16 15.62
C ASN A 345 3.31 1.04 14.85
N ASN A 346 4.28 1.75 15.44
CA ASN A 346 4.93 2.91 14.83
C ASN A 346 6.12 2.54 13.92
N ARG A 347 6.56 1.28 13.94
CA ARG A 347 7.67 0.83 13.11
C ARG A 347 7.22 0.73 11.65
N SER A 348 7.97 1.35 10.74
CA SER A 348 7.86 1.05 9.31
C SER A 348 8.20 -0.42 9.07
N ARG A 349 7.61 -1.02 8.01
CA ARG A 349 7.87 -2.44 7.67
C ARG A 349 9.37 -2.71 7.59
N VAL A 350 9.78 -3.88 8.07
CA VAL A 350 11.16 -4.33 7.93
C VAL A 350 11.46 -4.48 6.43
N SER A 351 12.40 -3.68 5.90
CA SER A 351 12.80 -3.82 4.50
C SER A 351 13.81 -4.95 4.35
N TRP A 352 13.64 -5.80 3.32
CA TRP A 352 14.56 -6.87 3.01
C TRP A 352 15.92 -6.29 2.57
N PRO A 353 17.06 -6.71 3.18
CA PRO A 353 18.36 -6.09 2.94
C PRO A 353 18.96 -6.39 1.57
N PHE A 354 18.42 -7.34 0.83
CA PHE A 354 18.94 -7.69 -0.48
C PHE A 354 18.16 -6.96 -1.58
N LYS A 355 18.80 -5.95 -2.20
CA LYS A 355 18.36 -5.43 -3.49
C LYS A 355 18.18 -6.60 -4.47
N ARG A 356 17.08 -6.61 -5.23
CA ARG A 356 16.97 -7.47 -6.42
C ARG A 356 18.26 -7.34 -7.20
N GLN A 357 19.10 -8.37 -7.19
CA GLN A 357 20.10 -8.49 -8.25
C GLN A 357 19.30 -8.80 -9.51
N ALA A 358 19.12 -7.77 -10.34
CA ALA A 358 18.74 -7.99 -11.72
C ALA A 358 19.75 -9.01 -12.28
N ALA A 359 19.25 -10.11 -12.78
CA ALA A 359 20.08 -11.10 -13.44
C ALA A 359 20.92 -10.36 -14.48
N LYS A 360 22.25 -10.38 -14.32
CA LYS A 360 23.16 -9.96 -15.40
C LYS A 360 22.81 -10.87 -16.56
N GLN A 361 22.25 -10.31 -17.61
CA GLN A 361 22.16 -10.97 -18.90
C GLN A 361 23.59 -11.41 -19.27
N PRO A 362 23.82 -12.69 -19.56
CA PRO A 362 25.08 -13.09 -20.17
C PRO A 362 25.15 -12.37 -21.51
N SER A 363 26.17 -11.56 -21.70
CA SER A 363 26.50 -10.93 -22.97
C SER A 363 26.64 -12.05 -24.02
N MET A 364 25.70 -12.12 -24.94
CA MET A 364 25.85 -12.91 -26.15
C MET A 364 27.01 -12.32 -26.94
N HIS A 365 28.17 -12.96 -26.86
CA HIS A 365 29.21 -12.79 -27.86
C HIS A 365 28.68 -13.34 -29.17
N THR A 366 28.27 -12.48 -30.07
CA THR A 366 28.16 -12.79 -31.49
C THR A 366 29.57 -13.01 -32.03
N PRO A 367 29.91 -14.18 -32.58
CA PRO A 367 31.15 -14.32 -33.29
C PRO A 367 31.06 -13.57 -34.62
N SER A 368 32.02 -12.68 -34.87
CA SER A 368 32.23 -12.01 -36.15
C SER A 368 32.44 -13.01 -37.27
N PRO A 369 31.91 -12.80 -38.47
CA PRO A 369 32.19 -13.65 -39.62
C PRO A 369 33.63 -13.47 -40.04
N GLN A 370 34.42 -14.53 -39.94
CA GLN A 370 35.74 -14.59 -40.56
C GLN A 370 35.60 -14.68 -42.10
N HIS A 371 36.22 -13.70 -42.74
CA HIS A 371 36.54 -13.72 -44.16
C HIS A 371 37.40 -14.94 -44.46
N THR A 372 36.96 -15.85 -45.33
CA THR A 372 37.77 -16.83 -46.01
C THR A 372 37.86 -16.44 -47.46
N ASP A 373 39.07 -15.97 -47.81
CA ASP A 373 39.51 -15.77 -49.18
C ASP A 373 39.67 -17.10 -49.94
N ARG A 374 39.37 -16.98 -51.19
CA ARG A 374 39.60 -17.94 -52.29
C ARG A 374 40.99 -18.59 -52.24
N ILE A 375 41.06 -19.84 -52.69
CA ILE A 375 42.04 -20.32 -53.66
C ILE A 375 41.63 -21.73 -54.15
N GLY A 376 41.46 -21.89 -55.49
CA GLY A 376 42.16 -22.88 -56.28
C GLY A 376 41.38 -24.16 -56.70
N GLN A 377 40.90 -24.12 -57.92
CA GLN A 377 40.65 -25.25 -58.83
C GLN A 377 41.63 -26.42 -58.69
N LYS A 378 41.10 -27.67 -58.79
CA LYS A 378 41.44 -28.58 -59.92
C LYS A 378 40.70 -29.93 -59.81
N SER A 379 40.00 -30.21 -60.88
CA SER A 379 39.68 -31.44 -61.60
C SER A 379 40.37 -32.77 -61.23
N SER A 380 39.57 -33.82 -61.18
CA SER A 380 39.67 -35.07 -61.99
C SER A 380 38.80 -36.13 -61.30
N GLU A 381 37.74 -36.58 -61.89
CA GLU A 381 37.59 -37.73 -62.82
C GLU A 381 37.69 -39.10 -62.12
N THR A 382 36.72 -39.91 -62.53
CA THR A 382 36.64 -41.40 -62.51
C THR A 382 36.26 -42.01 -61.15
N GLY A 383 35.30 -42.91 -61.02
CA GLY A 383 34.56 -43.77 -61.92
C GLY A 383 34.21 -45.03 -61.13
N HIS A 384 33.12 -45.64 -61.48
CA HIS A 384 32.71 -47.05 -61.22
C HIS A 384 32.50 -47.41 -59.73
N GLY A 385 31.48 -48.10 -59.35
CA GLY A 385 30.49 -48.98 -59.94
C GLY A 385 30.00 -49.96 -58.89
N LEU A 386 28.73 -50.30 -58.99
CA LEU A 386 28.16 -51.60 -58.63
C LEU A 386 28.45 -52.27 -57.29
N SER A 387 27.51 -52.34 -56.41
CA SER A 387 26.72 -53.54 -56.08
C SER A 387 25.71 -53.18 -55.01
#